data_d4678106f0e4a1adbc5ee93d4a919b8d
#
_entry.id   d4678106f0e4a1adbc5ee93d4a919b8d
#
_cell.length_a   1.000
_cell.length_b   1.000
_cell.length_c   1.000
_cell.angle_alpha   90.00
_cell.angle_beta   90.00
_cell.angle_gamma   90.00
#
_symmetry.space_group_name_H-M   'P 1'
#
loop_
_entity.id
_entity.type
_entity.pdbx_description
1 polymer ?
#
loop_
_entity_poly.entity_id
_entity_poly.type
_entity_poly.pdbx_seq_one_letter_code
_entity_poly.pdbx_strand_id
1 'polypeptide(L)'
;MNSAQAMKIQATRPLDSAGIDVLDGDAQISLISFIPELLHSLQCDPLPVLNNVGIDPLLFNDSSATVSFSKACMLMDACSKAAGAPHFGLLMGERFTLPLLGVVEQLMCYSNTVHEAILQLIRHQQINDRGAVV
;
A
#
# COMPACT_ATOMS: atom_id res chain seq x y z
N MET A 1 -45.38 -11.97 9.43
CA MET A 1 -44.36 -11.34 10.20
C MET A 1 -43.10 -11.20 9.38
N ASN A 2 -42.90 -10.22 8.93
CA ASN A 2 -42.11 -9.42 7.98
C ASN A 2 -40.72 -9.95 7.66
N SER A 3 -40.64 -10.69 6.55
CA SER A 3 -39.44 -11.04 5.81
C SER A 3 -38.96 -9.92 4.89
N ALA A 4 -39.34 -8.68 5.14
CA ALA A 4 -39.11 -7.56 4.21
C ALA A 4 -38.03 -6.56 4.64
N GLN A 5 -37.23 -6.86 5.67
CA GLN A 5 -36.23 -5.90 6.21
C GLN A 5 -34.77 -6.36 6.14
N ALA A 6 -34.49 -7.50 5.56
CA ALA A 6 -33.12 -8.00 5.40
C ALA A 6 -32.47 -7.69 4.03
N MET A 7 -33.08 -6.79 3.23
CA MET A 7 -32.59 -6.54 1.87
C MET A 7 -32.37 -5.06 1.57
N LYS A 8 -31.62 -4.39 2.46
CA LYS A 8 -31.18 -3.02 2.23
C LYS A 8 -29.79 -2.75 2.81
N ILE A 9 -28.79 -3.52 2.38
CA ILE A 9 -27.39 -3.08 2.42
C ILE A 9 -26.76 -3.53 1.09
N GLN A 10 -27.22 -2.97 0.00
CA GLN A 10 -26.38 -2.79 -1.17
C GLN A 10 -26.01 -1.31 -1.18
N ALA A 11 -24.96 -0.99 -0.44
CA ALA A 11 -24.20 0.21 -0.73
C ALA A 11 -23.68 0.05 -2.16
N THR A 12 -24.24 0.81 -3.07
CA THR A 12 -23.74 0.97 -4.43
C THR A 12 -22.30 1.46 -4.33
N ARG A 13 -21.34 0.54 -4.53
CA ARG A 13 -19.94 0.89 -4.76
C ARG A 13 -19.87 1.77 -6.00
N PRO A 14 -19.18 2.91 -5.94
CA PRO A 14 -18.88 3.65 -7.14
C PRO A 14 -18.00 2.77 -8.02
N LEU A 15 -18.47 2.45 -9.21
CA LEU A 15 -17.67 1.86 -10.27
C LEU A 15 -16.66 2.91 -10.72
N ASP A 16 -15.38 2.63 -10.53
CA ASP A 16 -14.32 3.41 -11.12
C ASP A 16 -14.42 3.32 -12.65
N SER A 17 -13.99 4.35 -13.35
CA SER A 17 -14.13 4.50 -14.82
C SER A 17 -13.48 3.38 -15.66
N ALA A 18 -12.80 2.44 -15.03
CA ALA A 18 -12.16 1.27 -15.65
C ALA A 18 -12.92 -0.06 -15.43
N GLY A 19 -14.05 -0.08 -14.68
CA GLY A 19 -14.82 -1.30 -14.45
C GLY A 19 -14.11 -2.38 -13.61
N ILE A 20 -13.03 -2.02 -12.91
CA ILE A 20 -12.31 -2.90 -12.01
C ILE A 20 -12.86 -2.68 -10.60
N ASP A 21 -13.42 -3.72 -10.01
CA ASP A 21 -13.86 -3.72 -8.61
C ASP A 21 -12.60 -3.75 -7.72
N VAL A 22 -12.07 -2.57 -7.41
CA VAL A 22 -10.92 -2.42 -6.52
C VAL A 22 -11.39 -2.76 -5.12
N LEU A 23 -10.97 -3.91 -4.61
CA LEU A 23 -11.12 -4.24 -3.21
C LEU A 23 -10.32 -3.22 -2.41
N ASP A 24 -11.01 -2.33 -1.70
CA ASP A 24 -10.37 -1.32 -0.84
C ASP A 24 -9.86 -2.03 0.43
N GLY A 25 -8.69 -2.64 0.31
CA GLY A 25 -7.97 -3.25 1.43
C GLY A 25 -7.04 -2.24 2.09
N ASP A 26 -6.53 -2.61 3.25
CA ASP A 26 -5.54 -1.81 3.97
C ASP A 26 -4.13 -2.28 3.64
N ALA A 27 -3.22 -1.33 3.42
CA ALA A 27 -1.79 -1.55 3.31
C ALA A 27 -1.08 -1.00 4.55
N GLN A 28 -0.05 -1.70 5.03
CA GLN A 28 0.75 -1.21 6.15
C GLN A 28 1.60 -0.01 5.72
N ILE A 29 1.65 1.01 6.57
CA ILE A 29 2.44 2.22 6.32
C ILE A 29 3.94 1.92 6.19
N SER A 30 4.42 0.86 6.83
CA SER A 30 5.82 0.43 6.76
C SER A 30 6.30 0.19 5.33
N LEU A 31 5.43 -0.29 4.43
CA LEU A 31 5.77 -0.54 3.03
C LEU A 31 6.08 0.74 2.24
N ILE A 32 5.54 1.86 2.68
CA ILE A 32 5.70 3.18 2.05
C ILE A 32 6.38 4.20 2.95
N SER A 33 6.93 3.74 4.08
CA SER A 33 7.50 4.61 5.14
C SER A 33 8.65 5.49 4.67
N PHE A 34 9.36 5.09 3.63
CA PHE A 34 10.50 5.82 3.08
C PHE A 34 10.14 6.82 1.98
N ILE A 35 8.85 6.95 1.63
CA ILE A 35 8.40 7.94 0.61
C ILE A 35 8.80 9.37 0.96
N PRO A 36 8.61 9.87 2.20
CA PRO A 36 9.02 11.24 2.53
C PRO A 36 10.51 11.48 2.30
N GLU A 37 11.35 10.54 2.70
CA GLU A 37 12.80 10.62 2.52
C GLU A 37 13.20 10.56 1.03
N LEU A 38 12.54 9.69 0.26
CA LEU A 38 12.75 9.59 -1.17
C LEU A 38 12.38 10.91 -1.89
N LEU A 39 11.25 11.51 -1.55
CA LEU A 39 10.84 12.80 -2.10
C LEU A 39 11.86 13.90 -1.76
N HIS A 40 12.34 13.95 -0.51
CA HIS A 40 13.40 14.89 -0.13
C HIS A 40 14.68 14.69 -0.95
N SER A 41 15.07 13.45 -1.22
CA SER A 41 16.24 13.15 -2.06
C SER A 41 16.06 13.63 -3.52
N LEU A 42 14.83 13.72 -3.98
CA LEU A 42 14.46 14.27 -5.29
C LEU A 42 14.17 15.77 -5.24
N GLN A 43 14.49 16.44 -4.14
CA GLN A 43 14.26 17.88 -3.91
C GLN A 43 12.78 18.27 -4.00
N CYS A 44 11.89 17.35 -3.64
CA CYS A 44 10.46 17.55 -3.59
C CYS A 44 9.99 17.53 -2.13
N ASP A 45 9.20 18.56 -1.73
CA ASP A 45 8.61 18.59 -0.38
C ASP A 45 7.48 17.56 -0.29
N PRO A 46 7.53 16.60 0.65
CA PRO A 46 6.50 15.59 0.80
C PRO A 46 5.17 16.14 1.35
N LEU A 47 5.18 17.22 2.12
CA LEU A 47 3.99 17.72 2.82
C LEU A 47 2.84 18.08 1.86
N PRO A 48 3.05 18.86 0.79
CA PRO A 48 1.98 19.16 -0.16
C PRO A 48 1.44 17.91 -0.85
N VAL A 49 2.30 16.94 -1.14
CA VAL A 49 1.92 15.69 -1.82
C VAL A 49 1.03 14.84 -0.92
N LEU A 50 1.42 14.66 0.34
CA LEU A 50 0.66 13.90 1.34
C LEU A 50 -0.70 14.54 1.63
N ASN A 51 -0.73 15.85 1.81
CA ASN A 51 -1.97 16.59 2.06
C ASN A 51 -2.93 16.49 0.88
N ASN A 52 -2.44 16.54 -0.35
CA ASN A 52 -3.26 16.43 -1.56
C ASN A 52 -3.97 15.07 -1.66
N VAL A 53 -3.33 14.01 -1.19
CA VAL A 53 -3.89 12.65 -1.15
C VAL A 53 -4.74 12.42 0.10
N GLY A 54 -4.66 13.30 1.10
CA GLY A 54 -5.36 13.16 2.37
C GLY A 54 -4.74 12.10 3.28
N ILE A 55 -3.41 12.02 3.28
CA ILE A 55 -2.64 11.18 4.21
C ILE A 55 -1.98 12.10 5.24
N ASP A 56 -2.26 11.82 6.52
CA ASP A 56 -1.63 12.55 7.61
C ASP A 56 -0.13 12.19 7.68
N PRO A 57 0.78 13.17 7.60
CA PRO A 57 2.22 12.94 7.74
C PRO A 57 2.62 12.22 9.03
N LEU A 58 1.85 12.38 10.10
CA LEU A 58 2.11 11.73 11.39
C LEU A 58 1.97 10.20 11.33
N LEU A 59 1.21 9.66 10.37
CA LEU A 59 1.09 8.21 10.17
C LEU A 59 2.43 7.55 9.86
N PHE A 60 3.38 8.27 9.28
CA PHE A 60 4.72 7.74 8.98
C PHE A 60 5.59 7.52 10.23
N ASN A 61 5.17 8.04 11.38
CA ASN A 61 5.83 7.82 12.65
C ASN A 61 5.33 6.56 13.39
N ASP A 62 4.24 5.96 12.94
CA ASP A 62 3.67 4.75 13.51
C ASP A 62 3.76 3.59 12.51
N SER A 63 4.72 2.70 12.73
CA SER A 63 4.94 1.54 11.86
C SER A 63 3.78 0.54 11.83
N SER A 64 2.87 0.61 12.80
CA SER A 64 1.65 -0.22 12.87
C SER A 64 0.46 0.41 12.15
N ALA A 65 0.56 1.67 11.73
CA ALA A 65 -0.51 2.36 11.03
C ALA A 65 -0.76 1.72 9.66
N THR A 66 -2.00 1.85 9.20
CA THR A 66 -2.44 1.39 7.88
C THR A 66 -3.04 2.54 7.09
N VAL A 67 -2.97 2.44 5.78
CA VAL A 67 -3.67 3.31 4.83
C VAL A 67 -4.49 2.46 3.89
N SER A 68 -5.57 3.02 3.32
CA SER A 68 -6.28 2.28 2.28
C SER A 68 -5.38 2.07 1.06
N PHE A 69 -5.51 0.92 0.42
CA PHE A 69 -4.73 0.57 -0.77
C PHE A 69 -4.91 1.62 -1.89
N SER A 70 -6.15 2.09 -2.06
CA SER A 70 -6.46 3.16 -3.01
C SER A 70 -5.67 4.44 -2.73
N LYS A 71 -5.56 4.86 -1.47
CA LYS A 71 -4.75 6.03 -1.09
C LYS A 71 -3.27 5.80 -1.32
N ALA A 72 -2.76 4.60 -1.05
CA ALA A 72 -1.38 4.25 -1.34
C ALA A 72 -1.08 4.37 -2.84
N CYS A 73 -1.96 3.87 -3.70
CA CYS A 73 -1.84 4.00 -5.17
C CYS A 73 -1.90 5.47 -5.61
N MET A 74 -2.83 6.25 -5.06
CA MET A 74 -2.94 7.68 -5.35
C MET A 74 -1.69 8.45 -4.91
N LEU A 75 -1.10 8.06 -3.77
CA LEU A 75 0.16 8.65 -3.30
C LEU A 75 1.29 8.37 -4.27
N MET A 76 1.42 7.15 -4.78
CA MET A 76 2.44 6.79 -5.77
C MET A 76 2.35 7.64 -7.04
N ASP A 77 1.13 7.82 -7.57
CA ASP A 77 0.89 8.66 -8.75
C ASP A 77 1.21 10.14 -8.46
N ALA A 78 0.77 10.65 -7.31
CA ALA A 78 1.04 12.01 -6.89
C ALA A 78 2.55 12.29 -6.70
N CYS A 79 3.28 11.33 -6.11
CA CYS A 79 4.73 11.42 -5.93
C CYS A 79 5.47 11.44 -7.28
N SER A 80 5.08 10.56 -8.20
CA SER A 80 5.65 10.50 -9.54
C SER A 80 5.50 11.83 -10.29
N LYS A 81 4.32 12.44 -10.21
CA LYS A 81 4.02 13.73 -10.84
C LYS A 81 4.75 14.89 -10.16
N ALA A 82 4.71 14.96 -8.83
CA ALA A 82 5.33 16.05 -8.06
C ALA A 82 6.86 16.08 -8.20
N ALA A 83 7.49 14.90 -8.20
CA ALA A 83 8.94 14.77 -8.35
C ALA A 83 9.40 14.82 -9.83
N GLY A 84 8.48 14.83 -10.80
CA GLY A 84 8.83 14.74 -12.22
C GLY A 84 9.57 13.43 -12.56
N ALA A 85 9.31 12.37 -11.82
CA ALA A 85 9.98 11.08 -11.93
C ALA A 85 8.99 9.96 -12.33
N PRO A 86 8.78 9.72 -13.65
CA PRO A 86 7.87 8.68 -14.13
C PRO A 86 8.24 7.28 -13.62
N HIS A 87 9.51 7.07 -13.27
CA HIS A 87 10.06 5.84 -12.72
C HIS A 87 10.08 5.80 -11.19
N PHE A 88 9.25 6.59 -10.52
CA PHE A 88 9.21 6.70 -9.05
C PHE A 88 9.05 5.33 -8.36
N GLY A 89 8.23 4.44 -8.92
CA GLY A 89 8.06 3.08 -8.41
C GLY A 89 9.34 2.24 -8.44
N LEU A 90 10.21 2.42 -9.44
CA LEU A 90 11.51 1.75 -9.48
C LEU A 90 12.45 2.29 -8.40
N LEU A 91 12.47 3.60 -8.18
CA LEU A 91 13.23 4.23 -7.10
C LEU A 91 12.77 3.74 -5.72
N MET A 92 11.46 3.51 -5.56
CA MET A 92 10.93 2.86 -4.38
C MET A 92 11.44 1.44 -4.23
N GLY A 93 11.40 0.65 -5.29
CA GLY A 93 11.87 -0.74 -5.31
C GLY A 93 13.34 -0.87 -4.91
N GLU A 94 14.19 0.07 -5.33
CA GLU A 94 15.63 0.11 -4.93
C GLU A 94 15.83 0.31 -3.42
N ARG A 95 14.93 1.01 -2.77
CA ARG A 95 14.99 1.28 -1.32
C ARG A 95 14.27 0.24 -0.48
N PHE A 96 13.49 -0.62 -1.12
CA PHE A 96 12.77 -1.67 -0.42
C PHE A 96 13.73 -2.71 0.14
N THR A 97 13.58 -3.04 1.41
CA THR A 97 14.38 -4.07 2.09
C THR A 97 13.48 -5.12 2.71
N LEU A 98 13.95 -6.36 2.81
CA LEU A 98 13.17 -7.47 3.36
C LEU A 98 12.63 -7.20 4.78
N PRO A 99 13.34 -6.54 5.70
CA PRO A 99 12.80 -6.20 7.02
C PRO A 99 11.49 -5.41 7.00
N LEU A 100 11.18 -4.70 5.93
CA LEU A 100 9.90 -3.99 5.77
C LEU A 100 8.70 -4.95 5.70
N LEU A 101 8.94 -6.22 5.37
CA LEU A 101 7.92 -7.27 5.36
C LEU A 101 7.58 -7.82 6.76
N GLY A 102 8.36 -7.45 7.78
CA GLY A 102 8.11 -7.84 9.17
C GLY A 102 8.05 -9.37 9.37
N VAL A 103 6.91 -9.88 9.82
CA VAL A 103 6.74 -11.33 10.08
C VAL A 103 6.92 -12.16 8.82
N VAL A 104 6.55 -11.65 7.66
CA VAL A 104 6.71 -12.38 6.38
C VAL A 104 8.18 -12.58 6.05
N GLU A 105 9.04 -11.59 6.34
CA GLU A 105 10.49 -11.73 6.20
C GLU A 105 11.02 -12.90 7.04
N GLN A 106 10.59 -13.00 8.30
CA GLN A 106 11.02 -14.11 9.17
C GLN A 106 10.64 -15.47 8.59
N LEU A 107 9.42 -15.62 8.06
CA LEU A 107 8.98 -16.85 7.40
C LEU A 107 9.84 -17.16 6.17
N MET A 108 10.23 -16.15 5.40
CA MET A 108 11.12 -16.32 4.26
C MET A 108 12.53 -16.75 4.69
N CYS A 109 13.08 -16.14 5.73
CA CYS A 109 14.42 -16.44 6.23
C CYS A 109 14.54 -17.87 6.83
N TYR A 110 13.46 -18.43 7.35
CA TYR A 110 13.42 -19.81 7.86
C TYR A 110 13.17 -20.86 6.77
N SER A 111 13.00 -20.45 5.52
CA SER A 111 12.82 -21.35 4.39
C SER A 111 14.14 -22.02 4.00
N ASN A 112 14.10 -23.27 3.57
CA ASN A 112 15.31 -24.01 3.17
C ASN A 112 15.80 -23.65 1.76
N THR A 113 14.90 -23.13 0.92
CA THR A 113 15.19 -22.76 -0.46
C THR A 113 14.59 -21.42 -0.81
N VAL A 114 15.14 -20.76 -1.84
CA VAL A 114 14.58 -19.52 -2.40
C VAL A 114 13.15 -19.73 -2.89
N HIS A 115 12.87 -20.88 -3.50
CA HIS A 115 11.53 -21.24 -3.96
C HIS A 115 10.52 -21.26 -2.80
N GLU A 116 10.86 -21.90 -1.68
CA GLU A 116 10.01 -21.90 -0.48
C GLU A 116 9.84 -20.50 0.08
N ALA A 117 10.89 -19.67 0.12
CA ALA A 117 10.83 -18.29 0.58
C ALA A 117 9.83 -17.46 -0.26
N ILE A 118 9.87 -17.60 -1.58
CA ILE A 118 8.92 -16.94 -2.48
C ILE A 118 7.50 -17.42 -2.24
N LEU A 119 7.29 -18.72 -2.01
CA LEU A 119 5.97 -19.26 -1.67
C LEU A 119 5.45 -18.71 -0.34
N GLN A 120 6.32 -18.50 0.66
CA GLN A 120 5.93 -17.86 1.92
C GLN A 120 5.49 -16.41 1.67
N LEU A 121 6.20 -15.67 0.86
CA LEU A 121 5.83 -14.31 0.48
C LEU A 121 4.42 -14.28 -0.15
N ILE A 122 4.20 -15.10 -1.17
CA ILE A 122 2.92 -15.16 -1.90
C ILE A 122 1.75 -15.54 -0.96
N ARG A 123 1.96 -16.52 -0.09
CA ARG A 123 0.90 -17.01 0.82
C ARG A 123 0.54 -16.01 1.91
N HIS A 124 1.50 -15.20 2.35
CA HIS A 124 1.34 -14.35 3.54
C HIS A 124 1.36 -12.86 3.23
N GLN A 125 1.39 -12.46 1.96
CA GLN A 125 1.39 -11.04 1.58
C GLN A 125 0.22 -10.24 2.15
N GLN A 126 -0.94 -10.88 2.33
CA GLN A 126 -2.14 -10.24 2.90
C GLN A 126 -1.96 -9.78 4.36
N ILE A 127 -0.90 -10.20 5.03
CA ILE A 127 -0.53 -9.67 6.35
C ILE A 127 -0.13 -8.19 6.22
N ASN A 128 0.59 -7.86 5.15
CA ASN A 128 1.12 -6.51 4.92
C ASN A 128 0.24 -5.68 4.01
N ASP A 129 -0.45 -6.32 3.08
CA ASP A 129 -1.26 -5.66 2.07
C ASP A 129 -2.49 -6.50 1.73
N ARG A 130 -3.64 -6.03 2.16
CA ARG A 130 -4.94 -6.69 1.89
C ARG A 130 -5.56 -6.25 0.57
N GLY A 131 -5.02 -5.23 -0.07
CA GLY A 131 -5.48 -4.75 -1.37
C GLY A 131 -4.81 -5.45 -2.54
N ALA A 132 -3.66 -6.11 -2.32
CA ALA A 132 -2.98 -6.85 -3.36
C ALA A 132 -3.63 -8.22 -3.61
N VAL A 133 -3.93 -8.50 -4.86
CA VAL A 133 -4.39 -9.81 -5.33
C VAL A 133 -3.30 -10.41 -6.22
N VAL A 134 -2.80 -11.57 -5.82
CA VAL A 134 -1.80 -12.32 -6.58
C VAL A 134 -2.35 -13.65 -7.04
#